data_cbcba78ca9e16ced170c062db6675181
#
_entry.id   cbcba78ca9e16ced170c062db6675181
#
_cell.length_a   1.000
_cell.length_b   1.000
_cell.length_c   1.000
_cell.angle_alpha   90.00
_cell.angle_beta   90.00
_cell.angle_gamma   90.00
#
_symmetry.space_group_name_H-M   'P 1'
#
loop_
_entity.id
_entity.type
_entity.pdbx_description
1 polymer ?
#
loop_
_entity_poly.entity_id
_entity_poly.type
_entity_poly.pdbx_seq_one_letter_code
_entity_poly.pdbx_strand_id
1 'polypeptide(L)'
;MGDYFALVASDLHLKKRTWSNRPIEGDSYFAWEQIVDRAIAVEVEVVILAGDILDKQINGSGPIVKLQEGIEKLGAAGIKTLFIQGQHEYQEMPWASLSKHAIHLHRNVVAALAPSIEAAGYTIAGIDFQAKERLQDELSYVAETLKYPPDKTILVMHQVWEEWMGERALPQGKLSDVDNWLPGLGLLITGDLHESHVETEPIGPPLDASLPAKWRRNKILSPGSTCMQSISEPEDKYMYFLSSVDGSLEIKKNTLLGRPFIDWPFIGTVADIEDCIREYYTVYEDSQSHAEQHSIPAEICKPLVRFQYDHSLSGDAHRLEKLVGDSAYTFWKEHAPKDNNEEDSVVVSGNNVTMESLLTSVECEEDVRQVAERLISSGDPYEELKRWNNEQADESH
;
A
#
# COMPACT_ATOMS: atom_id res chain seq x y z
N MET A 1 -2.28 22.78 -22.38
CA MET A 1 -2.76 22.22 -21.13
C MET A 1 -3.05 20.77 -21.40
N GLY A 2 -2.51 19.86 -20.63
CA GLY A 2 -2.76 18.43 -20.77
C GLY A 2 -4.23 18.09 -20.51
N ASP A 3 -4.69 16.94 -21.01
CA ASP A 3 -6.05 16.46 -20.78
C ASP A 3 -6.33 16.12 -19.30
N TYR A 4 -5.28 16.04 -18.47
CA TYR A 4 -5.35 15.63 -17.07
C TYR A 4 -4.79 16.72 -16.15
N PHE A 5 -5.50 17.02 -15.06
CA PHE A 5 -5.01 17.97 -14.07
C PHE A 5 -4.23 17.33 -12.92
N ALA A 6 -4.47 16.04 -12.61
CA ALA A 6 -3.77 15.35 -11.54
C ALA A 6 -3.33 13.93 -11.92
N LEU A 7 -2.22 13.50 -11.34
CA LEU A 7 -1.80 12.11 -11.25
C LEU A 7 -1.89 11.67 -9.79
N VAL A 8 -2.46 10.50 -9.52
CA VAL A 8 -2.68 9.95 -8.17
C VAL A 8 -1.91 8.64 -8.02
N ALA A 9 -1.20 8.51 -6.91
CA ALA A 9 -0.55 7.29 -6.45
C ALA A 9 -0.63 7.19 -4.93
N SER A 10 -0.46 5.98 -4.39
CA SER A 10 -0.46 5.68 -2.96
C SER A 10 0.52 4.56 -2.66
N ASP A 11 0.85 4.39 -1.38
CA ASP A 11 1.58 3.22 -0.88
C ASP A 11 2.87 2.94 -1.68
N LEU A 12 3.69 3.99 -1.83
CA LEU A 12 4.96 3.90 -2.54
C LEU A 12 5.98 3.07 -1.78
N HIS A 13 5.93 3.13 -0.43
CA HIS A 13 6.86 2.46 0.47
C HIS A 13 8.30 2.56 -0.01
N LEU A 14 8.75 3.78 -0.29
CA LEU A 14 10.10 4.00 -0.81
C LEU A 14 11.15 3.42 0.12
N LYS A 15 11.86 2.41 -0.39
CA LYS A 15 12.93 1.69 0.29
C LYS A 15 13.87 1.07 -0.73
N LYS A 16 15.12 0.88 -0.32
CA LYS A 16 16.10 0.24 -1.20
C LYS A 16 15.74 -1.22 -1.49
N ARG A 17 15.28 -1.93 -0.46
CA ARG A 17 14.92 -3.36 -0.53
C ARG A 17 13.45 -3.56 -0.26
N THR A 18 12.74 -4.07 -1.22
CA THR A 18 11.30 -4.37 -1.09
C THR A 18 11.04 -5.56 -0.15
N TRP A 19 11.93 -6.55 -0.15
CA TRP A 19 11.78 -7.79 0.62
C TRP A 19 12.89 -7.91 1.66
N SER A 20 12.58 -7.74 2.94
CA SER A 20 13.58 -7.65 4.03
C SER A 20 14.57 -8.82 4.07
N ASN A 21 14.15 -10.02 3.68
CA ASN A 21 14.95 -11.25 3.75
C ASN A 21 15.68 -11.59 2.45
N ARG A 22 15.57 -10.77 1.39
CA ARG A 22 16.12 -11.06 0.07
C ARG A 22 16.78 -9.82 -0.54
N PRO A 23 17.81 -9.99 -1.36
CA PRO A 23 18.50 -8.88 -2.01
C PRO A 23 17.71 -8.36 -3.24
N ILE A 24 16.40 -8.13 -3.08
CA ILE A 24 15.53 -7.58 -4.11
C ILE A 24 15.47 -6.07 -3.91
N GLU A 25 16.05 -5.33 -4.84
CA GLU A 25 16.23 -3.88 -4.72
C GLU A 25 15.64 -3.15 -5.94
N GLY A 26 15.29 -1.88 -5.75
CA GLY A 26 14.97 -0.94 -6.83
C GLY A 26 13.51 -0.82 -7.21
N ASP A 27 12.65 -1.77 -6.85
CA ASP A 27 11.25 -1.82 -7.31
C ASP A 27 10.46 -0.54 -7.01
N SER A 28 10.47 -0.08 -5.74
CA SER A 28 9.76 1.14 -5.35
C SER A 28 10.37 2.41 -5.94
N TYR A 29 11.69 2.42 -6.16
CA TYR A 29 12.37 3.54 -6.80
C TYR A 29 12.00 3.66 -8.28
N PHE A 30 11.96 2.53 -8.98
CA PHE A 30 11.54 2.51 -10.39
C PHE A 30 10.07 2.90 -10.56
N ALA A 31 9.18 2.45 -9.67
CA ALA A 31 7.79 2.87 -9.68
C ALA A 31 7.66 4.39 -9.48
N TRP A 32 8.41 4.96 -8.53
CA TRP A 32 8.44 6.41 -8.31
C TRP A 32 8.97 7.19 -9.53
N GLU A 33 10.03 6.72 -10.17
CA GLU A 33 10.56 7.33 -11.39
C GLU A 33 9.51 7.36 -12.51
N GLN A 34 8.79 6.26 -12.72
CA GLN A 34 7.71 6.21 -13.71
C GLN A 34 6.60 7.23 -13.41
N ILE A 35 6.21 7.37 -12.13
CA ILE A 35 5.20 8.35 -11.71
C ILE A 35 5.67 9.77 -12.05
N VAL A 36 6.91 10.11 -11.69
CA VAL A 36 7.49 11.44 -11.98
C VAL A 36 7.58 11.70 -13.47
N ASP A 37 8.15 10.77 -14.22
CA ASP A 37 8.36 10.95 -15.67
C ASP A 37 7.03 11.02 -16.41
N ARG A 38 6.05 10.22 -15.98
CA ARG A 38 4.71 10.22 -16.59
C ARG A 38 3.93 11.49 -16.28
N ALA A 39 4.02 11.99 -15.05
CA ALA A 39 3.40 13.27 -14.68
C ALA A 39 3.95 14.44 -15.53
N ILE A 40 5.26 14.46 -15.74
CA ILE A 40 5.93 15.46 -16.58
C ILE A 40 5.52 15.31 -18.05
N ALA A 41 5.53 14.07 -18.59
CA ALA A 41 5.19 13.81 -19.98
C ALA A 41 3.74 14.17 -20.35
N VAL A 42 2.83 14.08 -19.38
CA VAL A 42 1.39 14.37 -19.55
C VAL A 42 1.06 15.83 -19.17
N GLU A 43 2.03 16.54 -18.55
CA GLU A 43 1.86 17.94 -18.11
C GLU A 43 0.71 18.13 -17.12
N VAL A 44 0.60 17.24 -16.09
CA VAL A 44 -0.41 17.43 -15.03
C VAL A 44 -0.10 18.68 -14.19
N GLU A 45 -1.10 19.26 -13.56
CA GLU A 45 -0.92 20.41 -12.65
C GLU A 45 -0.35 19.95 -11.29
N VAL A 46 -0.79 18.76 -10.82
CA VAL A 46 -0.43 18.23 -9.51
C VAL A 46 -0.21 16.71 -9.54
N VAL A 47 0.67 16.24 -8.66
CA VAL A 47 0.79 14.82 -8.27
C VAL A 47 0.24 14.68 -6.85
N ILE A 48 -0.67 13.73 -6.63
CA ILE A 48 -1.29 13.45 -5.33
C ILE A 48 -0.73 12.13 -4.80
N LEU A 49 -0.10 12.16 -3.62
CA LEU A 49 0.43 11.00 -2.90
C LEU A 49 -0.44 10.74 -1.68
N ALA A 50 -1.17 9.62 -1.69
CA ALA A 50 -2.18 9.32 -0.69
C ALA A 50 -1.64 8.48 0.49
N GLY A 51 -0.47 8.84 1.02
CA GLY A 51 0.17 8.25 2.20
C GLY A 51 1.05 7.04 1.90
N ASP A 52 1.75 6.58 2.94
CA ASP A 52 2.75 5.52 2.91
C ASP A 52 3.78 5.73 1.78
N ILE A 53 4.29 6.97 1.72
CA ILE A 53 5.30 7.40 0.75
C ILE A 53 6.64 6.73 1.07
N LEU A 54 6.98 6.64 2.35
CA LEU A 54 8.17 5.99 2.88
C LEU A 54 7.77 4.75 3.70
N ASP A 55 8.65 3.75 3.73
CA ASP A 55 8.38 2.47 4.41
C ASP A 55 8.46 2.55 5.95
N LYS A 56 9.02 3.61 6.51
CA LYS A 56 9.25 3.78 7.96
C LYS A 56 9.38 5.25 8.33
N GLN A 57 9.18 5.55 9.60
CA GLN A 57 9.46 6.90 10.14
C GLN A 57 10.95 7.27 10.03
N ILE A 58 11.84 6.33 10.36
CA ILE A 58 13.30 6.51 10.26
C ILE A 58 13.80 5.71 9.07
N ASN A 59 14.11 6.42 8.00
CA ASN A 59 14.65 5.85 6.77
C ASN A 59 16.16 6.13 6.69
N GLY A 60 16.89 5.25 6.00
CA GLY A 60 18.23 5.61 5.52
C GLY A 60 18.15 6.80 4.55
N SER A 61 19.26 7.44 4.26
CA SER A 61 19.31 8.61 3.36
C SER A 61 18.78 8.31 1.94
N GLY A 62 18.96 7.10 1.45
CA GLY A 62 18.60 6.72 0.06
C GLY A 62 17.13 6.97 -0.29
N PRO A 63 16.16 6.44 0.45
CA PRO A 63 14.74 6.68 0.18
C PRO A 63 14.35 8.16 0.23
N ILE A 64 14.91 8.90 1.20
CA ILE A 64 14.64 10.34 1.35
C ILE A 64 15.19 11.13 0.17
N VAL A 65 16.43 10.84 -0.22
CA VAL A 65 17.05 11.49 -1.40
C VAL A 65 16.24 11.19 -2.65
N LYS A 66 15.84 9.92 -2.85
CA LYS A 66 15.04 9.52 -4.01
C LYS A 66 13.69 10.23 -4.08
N LEU A 67 13.01 10.36 -2.93
CA LEU A 67 11.77 11.14 -2.83
C LEU A 67 12.00 12.59 -3.24
N GLN A 68 13.02 13.25 -2.65
CA GLN A 68 13.32 14.64 -2.90
C GLN A 68 13.72 14.91 -4.36
N GLU A 69 14.54 14.05 -4.96
CA GLU A 69 14.91 14.15 -6.38
C GLU A 69 13.67 14.16 -7.30
N GLY A 70 12.71 13.28 -7.03
CA GLY A 70 11.46 13.24 -7.81
C GLY A 70 10.62 14.50 -7.60
N ILE A 71 10.44 14.96 -6.35
CA ILE A 71 9.67 16.18 -6.05
C ILE A 71 10.33 17.41 -6.71
N GLU A 72 11.66 17.51 -6.69
CA GLU A 72 12.38 18.63 -7.34
C GLU A 72 12.25 18.56 -8.87
N LYS A 73 12.29 17.36 -9.48
CA LYS A 73 12.01 17.18 -10.92
C LYS A 73 10.62 17.66 -11.30
N LEU A 74 9.59 17.26 -10.52
CA LEU A 74 8.21 17.72 -10.71
C LEU A 74 8.13 19.23 -10.57
N GLY A 75 8.73 19.79 -9.52
CA GLY A 75 8.77 21.23 -9.27
C GLY A 75 9.45 22.02 -10.38
N ALA A 76 10.52 21.50 -10.96
CA ALA A 76 11.20 22.10 -12.12
C ALA A 76 10.30 22.12 -13.38
N ALA A 77 9.40 21.16 -13.51
CA ALA A 77 8.37 21.12 -14.55
C ALA A 77 7.11 21.96 -14.22
N GLY A 78 7.09 22.65 -13.06
CA GLY A 78 5.95 23.44 -12.61
C GLY A 78 4.84 22.65 -11.92
N ILE A 79 5.05 21.35 -11.70
CA ILE A 79 4.08 20.44 -11.09
C ILE A 79 4.24 20.46 -9.56
N LYS A 80 3.13 20.62 -8.82
CA LYS A 80 3.14 20.52 -7.36
C LYS A 80 2.91 19.09 -6.90
N THR A 81 3.58 18.68 -5.82
CA THR A 81 3.31 17.43 -5.13
C THR A 81 2.41 17.70 -3.94
N LEU A 82 1.20 17.18 -3.95
CA LEU A 82 0.26 17.21 -2.84
C LEU A 82 0.34 15.88 -2.10
N PHE A 83 0.41 15.89 -0.78
CA PHE A 83 0.58 14.65 -0.06
C PHE A 83 -0.09 14.67 1.31
N ILE A 84 -0.36 13.48 1.80
CA ILE A 84 -0.69 13.16 3.18
C ILE A 84 0.30 12.11 3.69
N GLN A 85 0.36 11.90 5.00
CA GLN A 85 1.14 10.82 5.62
C GLN A 85 0.28 9.59 5.87
N GLY A 86 0.86 8.41 5.63
CA GLY A 86 0.34 7.14 6.12
C GLY A 86 0.91 6.81 7.51
N GLN A 87 0.58 5.61 8.02
CA GLN A 87 1.04 5.16 9.34
C GLN A 87 2.53 4.83 9.37
N HIS A 88 3.10 4.42 8.25
CA HIS A 88 4.51 4.00 8.18
C HIS A 88 5.49 5.16 8.38
N GLU A 89 5.22 6.32 7.79
CA GLU A 89 6.12 7.48 7.87
C GLU A 89 5.63 8.60 8.79
N TYR A 90 4.53 8.38 9.52
CA TYR A 90 3.90 9.45 10.31
C TYR A 90 4.89 10.13 11.27
N GLN A 91 5.06 11.45 11.12
CA GLN A 91 5.93 12.27 11.94
C GLN A 91 5.50 13.75 11.92
N GLU A 92 5.92 14.52 12.92
CA GLU A 92 5.56 15.94 13.07
C GLU A 92 6.01 16.78 11.87
N MET A 93 7.21 16.51 11.32
CA MET A 93 7.71 17.14 10.11
C MET A 93 7.90 16.08 9.01
N PRO A 94 6.96 15.95 8.08
CA PRO A 94 7.08 15.00 6.99
C PRO A 94 8.30 15.23 6.10
N TRP A 95 8.98 14.16 5.70
CA TRP A 95 10.16 14.27 4.82
C TRP A 95 9.85 14.95 3.48
N ALA A 96 8.66 14.76 2.93
CA ALA A 96 8.23 15.41 1.69
C ALA A 96 8.19 16.95 1.84
N SER A 97 7.88 17.47 3.04
CA SER A 97 7.81 18.90 3.33
C SER A 97 9.15 19.62 3.28
N LEU A 98 10.28 18.91 3.12
CA LEU A 98 11.57 19.54 2.92
C LEU A 98 11.67 20.27 1.56
N SER A 99 10.86 19.88 0.58
CA SER A 99 10.78 20.58 -0.70
C SER A 99 9.69 21.66 -0.68
N LYS A 100 10.02 22.85 -1.20
CA LYS A 100 9.05 23.93 -1.45
C LYS A 100 7.99 23.58 -2.51
N HIS A 101 8.20 22.50 -3.26
CA HIS A 101 7.30 22.02 -4.30
C HIS A 101 6.28 21.01 -3.79
N ALA A 102 6.42 20.58 -2.53
CA ALA A 102 5.46 19.69 -1.86
C ALA A 102 4.56 20.48 -0.92
N ILE A 103 3.28 20.10 -0.87
CA ILE A 103 2.25 20.69 -0.03
C ILE A 103 1.61 19.58 0.79
N HIS A 104 1.75 19.66 2.11
CA HIS A 104 1.10 18.77 3.04
C HIS A 104 -0.37 19.15 3.17
N LEU A 105 -1.28 18.24 2.84
CA LEU A 105 -2.71 18.52 2.79
C LEU A 105 -3.39 18.44 4.16
N HIS A 106 -2.81 17.71 5.12
CA HIS A 106 -3.38 17.64 6.46
C HIS A 106 -3.29 18.98 7.19
N ARG A 107 -4.27 19.29 8.04
CA ARG A 107 -4.24 20.51 8.83
C ARG A 107 -2.92 20.62 9.57
N ASN A 108 -2.18 21.67 9.28
CA ASN A 108 -0.91 21.92 9.95
C ASN A 108 -1.14 22.98 11.05
N VAL A 109 -0.71 22.65 12.27
CA VAL A 109 -0.77 23.54 13.42
C VAL A 109 0.08 24.81 13.19
N VAL A 110 1.04 24.77 12.30
CA VAL A 110 2.03 25.85 12.13
C VAL A 110 1.57 26.92 11.17
N ALA A 111 0.54 26.75 10.39
CA ALA A 111 0.24 27.85 9.47
C ALA A 111 -1.11 27.82 8.82
N ALA A 112 -1.57 28.88 8.65
CA ALA A 112 -2.31 29.55 7.61
C ALA A 112 -2.13 29.00 6.15
N LEU A 113 -1.62 27.82 5.94
CA LEU A 113 -1.69 27.12 4.66
C LEU A 113 -3.04 26.42 4.65
N ALA A 114 -3.91 26.87 3.76
CA ALA A 114 -5.19 26.22 3.57
C ALA A 114 -4.97 24.69 3.43
N PRO A 115 -5.71 23.86 4.18
CA PRO A 115 -5.61 22.40 4.06
C PRO A 115 -6.15 21.91 2.73
N SER A 116 -6.24 22.78 1.74
CA SER A 116 -6.80 22.52 0.43
C SER A 116 -6.09 23.34 -0.64
N ILE A 117 -6.07 22.82 -1.85
CA ILE A 117 -5.60 23.49 -3.06
C ILE A 117 -6.63 23.34 -4.15
N GLU A 118 -6.81 24.36 -4.97
CA GLU A 118 -7.68 24.31 -6.13
C GLU A 118 -6.88 23.87 -7.36
N ALA A 119 -7.35 22.85 -8.07
CA ALA A 119 -6.79 22.35 -9.31
C ALA A 119 -7.94 22.05 -10.29
N ALA A 120 -7.88 22.57 -11.50
CA ALA A 120 -8.92 22.43 -12.52
C ALA A 120 -10.36 22.71 -12.01
N GLY A 121 -10.50 23.60 -11.03
CA GLY A 121 -11.79 23.93 -10.40
C GLY A 121 -12.26 22.93 -9.34
N TYR A 122 -11.40 22.01 -8.89
CA TYR A 122 -11.62 21.12 -7.76
C TYR A 122 -10.76 21.57 -6.57
N THR A 123 -11.36 21.55 -5.40
CA THR A 123 -10.63 21.72 -4.14
C THR A 123 -10.11 20.35 -3.68
N ILE A 124 -8.82 20.28 -3.33
CA ILE A 124 -8.19 19.07 -2.81
C ILE A 124 -7.86 19.29 -1.34
N ALA A 125 -8.45 18.50 -0.47
CA ALA A 125 -8.21 18.49 0.96
C ALA A 125 -7.63 17.13 1.38
N GLY A 126 -6.92 17.07 2.51
CA GLY A 126 -6.34 15.82 2.97
C GLY A 126 -6.38 15.66 4.47
N ILE A 127 -6.40 14.39 4.89
CA ILE A 127 -6.30 13.95 6.27
C ILE A 127 -5.23 12.86 6.30
N ASP A 128 -4.17 13.07 7.12
CA ASP A 128 -3.18 12.03 7.41
C ASP A 128 -3.84 10.81 8.06
N PHE A 129 -3.15 9.67 8.06
CA PHE A 129 -3.61 8.49 8.79
C PHE A 129 -4.10 8.85 10.20
N GLN A 130 -5.27 8.36 10.56
CA GLN A 130 -5.88 8.57 11.86
C GLN A 130 -6.28 7.26 12.52
N ALA A 131 -6.01 7.18 13.83
CA ALA A 131 -6.67 6.16 14.64
C ALA A 131 -8.19 6.40 14.64
N LYS A 132 -8.96 5.33 14.70
CA LYS A 132 -10.43 5.34 14.61
C LYS A 132 -11.09 6.40 15.51
N GLU A 133 -10.55 6.60 16.69
CA GLU A 133 -11.08 7.53 17.71
C GLU A 133 -10.97 9.00 17.30
N ARG A 134 -9.99 9.32 16.43
CA ARG A 134 -9.75 10.72 15.98
C ARG A 134 -10.36 11.02 14.61
N LEU A 135 -10.74 9.99 13.87
CA LEU A 135 -11.23 10.14 12.50
C LEU A 135 -12.43 11.09 12.41
N GLN A 136 -13.37 11.00 13.36
CA GLN A 136 -14.56 11.85 13.40
C GLN A 136 -14.21 13.33 13.60
N ASP A 137 -13.24 13.63 14.48
CA ASP A 137 -12.81 15.00 14.75
C ASP A 137 -12.15 15.62 13.50
N GLU A 138 -11.34 14.84 12.78
CA GLU A 138 -10.69 15.31 11.56
C GLU A 138 -11.68 15.52 10.42
N LEU A 139 -12.65 14.62 10.25
CA LEU A 139 -13.72 14.79 9.25
C LEU A 139 -14.58 16.00 9.54
N SER A 140 -14.94 16.23 10.83
CA SER A 140 -15.65 17.42 11.28
C SER A 140 -14.86 18.69 10.94
N TYR A 141 -13.57 18.70 11.26
CA TYR A 141 -12.70 19.85 10.98
C TYR A 141 -12.65 20.17 9.48
N VAL A 142 -12.51 19.15 8.62
CA VAL A 142 -12.52 19.35 7.17
C VAL A 142 -13.88 19.89 6.73
N ALA A 143 -14.99 19.31 7.19
CA ALA A 143 -16.33 19.75 6.83
C ALA A 143 -16.59 21.23 7.22
N GLU A 144 -16.11 21.67 8.37
CA GLU A 144 -16.26 23.05 8.86
C GLU A 144 -15.36 24.04 8.11
N THR A 145 -14.18 23.60 7.67
CA THR A 145 -13.20 24.48 7.01
C THR A 145 -13.33 24.56 5.50
N LEU A 146 -13.94 23.57 4.87
CA LEU A 146 -14.20 23.57 3.43
C LEU A 146 -15.21 24.66 3.06
N LYS A 147 -14.76 25.57 2.20
CA LYS A 147 -15.59 26.69 1.68
C LYS A 147 -16.23 26.36 0.33
N TYR A 148 -15.99 25.18 -0.20
CA TYR A 148 -16.35 24.77 -1.56
C TYR A 148 -17.47 23.74 -1.54
N PRO A 149 -18.24 23.62 -2.64
CA PRO A 149 -19.28 22.61 -2.77
C PRO A 149 -18.66 21.20 -2.66
N PRO A 150 -19.30 20.26 -1.94
CA PRO A 150 -18.78 18.90 -1.77
C PRO A 150 -18.53 18.18 -3.10
N ASP A 151 -19.39 18.36 -4.09
CA ASP A 151 -19.26 17.75 -5.44
C ASP A 151 -18.07 18.25 -6.25
N LYS A 152 -17.42 19.33 -5.82
CA LYS A 152 -16.16 19.86 -6.34
C LYS A 152 -15.00 19.66 -5.38
N THR A 153 -15.14 18.79 -4.41
CA THR A 153 -14.12 18.49 -3.44
C THR A 153 -13.57 17.09 -3.64
N ILE A 154 -12.25 16.97 -3.65
CA ILE A 154 -11.49 15.72 -3.61
C ILE A 154 -10.89 15.63 -2.20
N LEU A 155 -11.27 14.60 -1.45
CA LEU A 155 -10.70 14.31 -0.13
C LEU A 155 -9.66 13.19 -0.28
N VAL A 156 -8.46 13.42 0.22
CA VAL A 156 -7.36 12.45 0.24
C VAL A 156 -7.16 11.96 1.66
N MET A 157 -7.21 10.64 1.87
CA MET A 157 -7.05 10.01 3.18
C MET A 157 -6.15 8.77 3.07
N HIS A 158 -5.59 8.34 4.20
CA HIS A 158 -4.88 7.08 4.28
C HIS A 158 -5.56 6.22 5.33
N GLN A 159 -6.53 5.41 4.90
CA GLN A 159 -7.43 4.66 5.78
C GLN A 159 -7.93 3.39 5.11
N VAL A 160 -8.06 2.33 5.89
CA VAL A 160 -8.78 1.11 5.49
C VAL A 160 -10.21 1.16 6.02
N TRP A 161 -11.15 0.85 5.13
CA TRP A 161 -12.58 0.95 5.40
C TRP A 161 -13.18 -0.42 5.75
N GLU A 162 -14.06 -0.43 6.73
CA GLU A 162 -14.75 -1.63 7.20
C GLU A 162 -15.46 -2.37 6.04
N GLU A 163 -16.02 -1.62 5.10
CA GLU A 163 -16.75 -2.15 3.97
C GLU A 163 -15.88 -2.97 2.99
N TRP A 164 -14.55 -2.76 3.01
CA TRP A 164 -13.62 -3.47 2.12
C TRP A 164 -12.88 -4.64 2.78
N MET A 165 -12.80 -4.66 4.10
CA MET A 165 -11.91 -5.58 4.82
C MET A 165 -12.57 -6.90 5.20
N GLY A 166 -13.90 -7.00 5.19
CA GLY A 166 -14.59 -8.16 5.72
C GLY A 166 -14.26 -8.41 7.20
N GLU A 167 -14.50 -9.63 7.67
CA GLU A 167 -14.37 -9.98 9.10
C GLU A 167 -12.91 -10.11 9.60
N ARG A 168 -11.92 -10.07 8.72
CA ARG A 168 -10.53 -10.47 9.03
C ARG A 168 -9.59 -9.33 9.42
N ALA A 169 -10.02 -8.09 9.40
CA ALA A 169 -9.14 -6.97 9.74
C ALA A 169 -9.78 -6.00 10.72
N LEU A 170 -8.94 -5.29 11.44
CA LEU A 170 -9.38 -4.21 12.33
C LEU A 170 -9.70 -2.98 11.47
N PRO A 171 -10.97 -2.65 11.24
CA PRO A 171 -11.34 -1.49 10.44
C PRO A 171 -10.90 -0.22 11.16
N GLN A 172 -10.34 0.71 10.40
CA GLN A 172 -9.91 2.00 10.92
C GLN A 172 -11.00 3.06 10.81
N GLY A 173 -12.03 2.83 9.99
CA GLY A 173 -13.17 3.71 9.79
C GLY A 173 -14.25 3.08 8.92
N LYS A 174 -15.36 3.78 8.78
CA LYS A 174 -16.46 3.42 7.88
C LYS A 174 -16.58 4.46 6.78
N LEU A 175 -16.87 4.02 5.58
CA LEU A 175 -17.17 4.94 4.47
C LEU A 175 -18.38 5.82 4.79
N SER A 176 -19.35 5.30 5.55
CA SER A 176 -20.48 6.07 6.06
C SER A 176 -20.08 7.27 6.94
N ASP A 177 -18.93 7.23 7.59
CA ASP A 177 -18.44 8.37 8.38
C ASP A 177 -18.10 9.55 7.47
N VAL A 178 -17.48 9.29 6.32
CA VAL A 178 -17.20 10.32 5.32
C VAL A 178 -18.50 10.89 4.75
N ASP A 179 -19.48 10.03 4.44
CA ASP A 179 -20.76 10.47 3.89
C ASP A 179 -21.57 11.34 4.88
N ASN A 180 -21.45 11.06 6.18
CA ASN A 180 -22.12 11.85 7.22
C ASN A 180 -21.55 13.27 7.35
N TRP A 181 -20.23 13.42 7.25
CA TRP A 181 -19.55 14.71 7.39
C TRP A 181 -19.46 15.49 6.07
N LEU A 182 -19.29 14.79 4.95
CA LEU A 182 -19.07 15.37 3.62
C LEU A 182 -20.05 14.77 2.60
N PRO A 183 -21.36 14.97 2.78
CA PRO A 183 -22.36 14.38 1.88
C PRO A 183 -22.21 14.94 0.46
N GLY A 184 -22.17 14.04 -0.52
CA GLY A 184 -22.02 14.41 -1.93
C GLY A 184 -20.60 14.79 -2.34
N LEU A 185 -19.59 14.28 -1.64
CA LEU A 185 -18.18 14.44 -1.99
C LEU A 185 -17.90 13.98 -3.42
N GLY A 186 -17.17 14.82 -4.19
CA GLY A 186 -16.88 14.55 -5.59
C GLY A 186 -15.98 13.34 -5.82
N LEU A 187 -14.95 13.17 -4.97
CA LEU A 187 -14.05 12.01 -4.97
C LEU A 187 -13.43 11.81 -3.59
N LEU A 188 -13.43 10.58 -3.12
CA LEU A 188 -12.59 10.11 -2.02
C LEU A 188 -11.39 9.35 -2.61
N ILE A 189 -10.17 9.82 -2.36
CA ILE A 189 -8.94 9.08 -2.63
C ILE A 189 -8.46 8.49 -1.31
N THR A 190 -8.19 7.18 -1.27
CA THR A 190 -7.76 6.53 -0.04
C THR A 190 -6.61 5.56 -0.29
N GLY A 191 -5.53 5.66 0.51
CA GLY A 191 -4.43 4.69 0.59
C GLY A 191 -4.66 3.61 1.62
N ASP A 192 -3.59 2.88 1.98
CA ASP A 192 -3.50 1.77 2.94
C ASP A 192 -3.98 0.40 2.40
N LEU A 193 -4.81 0.37 1.37
CA LEU A 193 -5.16 -0.86 0.66
C LEU A 193 -4.19 -1.06 -0.50
N HIS A 194 -3.37 -2.11 -0.46
CA HIS A 194 -2.38 -2.38 -1.52
C HIS A 194 -2.98 -2.89 -2.82
N GLU A 195 -4.25 -3.31 -2.80
CA GLU A 195 -5.02 -3.63 -4.00
C GLU A 195 -5.70 -2.38 -4.54
N SER A 196 -5.65 -2.24 -5.86
CA SER A 196 -6.31 -1.12 -6.53
C SER A 196 -7.83 -1.32 -6.56
N HIS A 197 -8.57 -0.31 -6.13
CA HIS A 197 -10.03 -0.34 -6.09
C HIS A 197 -10.61 0.97 -6.60
N VAL A 198 -11.55 0.90 -7.54
CA VAL A 198 -12.23 2.07 -8.11
C VAL A 198 -13.73 1.84 -8.12
N GLU A 199 -14.44 2.70 -7.41
CA GLU A 199 -15.88 2.71 -7.40
C GLU A 199 -16.41 4.00 -8.04
N THR A 200 -17.19 3.85 -9.09
CA THR A 200 -17.80 4.97 -9.83
C THR A 200 -19.26 5.16 -9.51
N GLU A 201 -19.87 4.18 -8.85
CA GLU A 201 -21.26 4.21 -8.41
C GLU A 201 -21.37 4.27 -6.89
N PRO A 202 -22.45 4.81 -6.32
CA PRO A 202 -22.63 4.89 -4.88
C PRO A 202 -22.66 3.50 -4.25
N ILE A 203 -21.89 3.28 -3.17
CA ILE A 203 -21.90 2.03 -2.42
C ILE A 203 -23.11 1.97 -1.50
N GLY A 204 -23.89 0.88 -1.63
CA GLY A 204 -25.00 0.57 -0.73
C GLY A 204 -26.30 1.36 -0.98
N PRO A 205 -27.33 1.09 -0.20
CA PRO A 205 -28.55 1.89 -0.24
C PRO A 205 -28.21 3.33 0.20
N PRO A 206 -28.87 4.35 -0.36
CA PRO A 206 -28.66 5.71 0.08
C PRO A 206 -28.88 5.79 1.58
N LEU A 207 -27.94 6.40 2.31
CA LEU A 207 -28.02 6.61 3.76
C LEU A 207 -29.32 7.27 4.18
N ASP A 208 -29.85 8.12 3.32
CA ASP A 208 -31.19 8.66 3.37
C ASP A 208 -31.73 8.80 1.96
N ALA A 209 -32.78 8.00 1.62
CA ALA A 209 -33.43 8.07 0.32
C ALA A 209 -34.09 9.45 0.05
N SER A 210 -34.26 10.26 1.08
CA SER A 210 -34.78 11.64 0.96
C SER A 210 -33.73 12.63 0.46
N LEU A 211 -32.42 12.32 0.56
CA LEU A 211 -31.38 13.20 0.04
C LEU A 211 -31.40 13.23 -1.49
N PRO A 212 -31.31 14.41 -2.10
CA PRO A 212 -31.18 14.54 -3.54
C PRO A 212 -30.00 13.69 -4.06
N ALA A 213 -30.15 13.07 -5.24
CA ALA A 213 -29.10 12.22 -5.85
C ALA A 213 -27.73 12.94 -5.96
N LYS A 214 -27.74 14.27 -6.10
CA LYS A 214 -26.52 15.10 -6.13
C LYS A 214 -25.73 15.15 -4.80
N TRP A 215 -26.29 14.63 -3.70
CA TRP A 215 -25.67 14.60 -2.37
C TRP A 215 -25.12 13.23 -2.02
N ARG A 216 -25.08 12.34 -2.98
CA ARG A 216 -24.48 11.00 -2.80
C ARG A 216 -23.03 11.06 -3.23
N ARG A 217 -22.17 10.37 -2.48
CA ARG A 217 -20.79 10.16 -2.88
C ARG A 217 -20.77 9.43 -4.23
N ASN A 218 -20.08 9.99 -5.19
CA ASN A 218 -20.13 9.49 -6.56
C ASN A 218 -18.95 8.56 -6.89
N LYS A 219 -17.77 8.78 -6.28
CA LYS A 219 -16.56 8.07 -6.68
C LYS A 219 -15.62 7.83 -5.50
N ILE A 220 -15.00 6.64 -5.46
CA ILE A 220 -13.90 6.30 -4.56
C ILE A 220 -12.77 5.74 -5.40
N LEU A 221 -11.55 6.12 -5.06
CA LEU A 221 -10.32 5.65 -5.66
C LEU A 221 -9.34 5.22 -4.57
N SER A 222 -9.04 3.91 -4.50
CA SER A 222 -7.84 3.40 -3.85
C SER A 222 -6.84 3.04 -4.95
N PRO A 223 -5.72 3.75 -5.09
CA PRO A 223 -4.75 3.47 -6.14
C PRO A 223 -4.09 2.09 -5.98
N GLY A 224 -3.94 1.63 -4.74
CA GLY A 224 -3.13 0.48 -4.39
C GLY A 224 -1.66 0.84 -4.28
N SER A 225 -0.83 -0.13 -3.89
CA SER A 225 0.62 0.04 -3.83
C SER A 225 1.22 0.13 -5.24
N THR A 226 2.32 0.87 -5.38
CA THR A 226 2.97 1.12 -6.67
C THR A 226 3.93 0.02 -7.13
N CYS A 227 4.33 -0.87 -6.22
CA CYS A 227 5.06 -2.10 -6.51
C CYS A 227 4.61 -3.18 -5.52
N MET A 228 4.88 -4.45 -5.83
CA MET A 228 4.54 -5.54 -4.92
C MET A 228 5.30 -5.43 -3.60
N GLN A 229 4.59 -5.34 -2.49
CA GLN A 229 5.13 -5.36 -1.13
C GLN A 229 5.09 -6.77 -0.52
N SER A 230 4.19 -7.62 -1.03
CA SER A 230 4.00 -9.01 -0.64
C SER A 230 3.77 -9.89 -1.86
N ILE A 231 4.21 -11.15 -1.81
CA ILE A 231 4.00 -12.14 -2.88
C ILE A 231 2.51 -12.52 -3.06
N SER A 232 1.67 -12.16 -2.12
CA SER A 232 0.21 -12.37 -2.20
C SER A 232 -0.54 -11.24 -2.88
N GLU A 233 0.14 -10.11 -3.14
CA GLU A 233 -0.48 -8.98 -3.83
C GLU A 233 -0.64 -9.27 -5.32
N PRO A 234 -1.60 -8.61 -5.99
CA PRO A 234 -1.70 -8.61 -7.44
C PRO A 234 -0.41 -8.09 -8.10
N GLU A 235 -0.02 -8.72 -9.22
CA GLU A 235 1.12 -8.27 -10.02
C GLU A 235 0.89 -6.88 -10.59
N ASP A 236 -0.29 -6.65 -11.14
CA ASP A 236 -0.64 -5.40 -11.79
C ASP A 236 -0.69 -4.24 -10.77
N LYS A 237 0.14 -3.23 -11.00
CA LYS A 237 0.22 -2.00 -10.22
C LYS A 237 -0.14 -0.80 -11.08
N TYR A 238 -0.67 0.24 -10.44
CA TYR A 238 -1.30 1.32 -11.18
C TYR A 238 -0.96 2.70 -10.61
N MET A 239 -1.04 3.70 -11.47
CA MET A 239 -1.26 5.10 -11.16
C MET A 239 -2.51 5.58 -11.87
N TYR A 240 -3.10 6.67 -11.42
CA TYR A 240 -4.35 7.16 -11.95
C TYR A 240 -4.25 8.61 -12.37
N PHE A 241 -4.91 8.95 -13.50
CA PHE A 241 -5.06 10.33 -13.94
C PHE A 241 -6.47 10.81 -13.65
N LEU A 242 -6.56 12.07 -13.26
CA LEU A 242 -7.83 12.77 -13.09
C LEU A 242 -7.96 13.85 -14.17
N SER A 243 -9.12 13.88 -14.80
CA SER A 243 -9.50 14.92 -15.75
C SER A 243 -10.88 15.49 -15.42
N SER A 244 -11.19 16.66 -15.96
CA SER A 244 -12.51 17.27 -15.86
C SER A 244 -13.08 17.41 -17.26
N VAL A 245 -14.12 16.63 -17.57
CA VAL A 245 -14.80 16.66 -18.86
C VAL A 245 -16.25 17.14 -18.63
N ASP A 246 -16.63 18.24 -19.26
CA ASP A 246 -17.97 18.86 -19.10
C ASP A 246 -18.35 19.09 -17.60
N GLY A 247 -17.35 19.40 -16.76
CA GLY A 247 -17.53 19.60 -15.33
C GLY A 247 -17.67 18.32 -14.50
N SER A 248 -17.58 17.15 -15.12
CA SER A 248 -17.54 15.85 -14.45
C SER A 248 -16.10 15.38 -14.28
N LEU A 249 -15.81 14.79 -13.10
CA LEU A 249 -14.52 14.18 -12.82
C LEU A 249 -14.43 12.80 -13.48
N GLU A 250 -13.38 12.59 -14.26
CA GLU A 250 -13.04 11.29 -14.84
C GLU A 250 -11.76 10.74 -14.25
N ILE A 251 -11.72 9.42 -14.08
CA ILE A 251 -10.60 8.66 -13.52
C ILE A 251 -10.09 7.72 -14.60
N LYS A 252 -8.82 7.85 -14.98
CA LYS A 252 -8.18 6.99 -15.96
C LYS A 252 -7.06 6.19 -15.33
N LYS A 253 -7.17 4.87 -15.39
CA LYS A 253 -6.18 3.90 -14.92
C LYS A 253 -4.99 3.84 -15.88
N ASN A 254 -3.76 3.76 -15.36
CA ASN A 254 -2.54 3.57 -16.13
C ASN A 254 -1.63 2.58 -15.40
N THR A 255 -1.16 1.56 -16.09
CA THR A 255 -0.31 0.50 -15.52
C THR A 255 1.08 1.01 -15.25
N LEU A 256 1.63 0.67 -14.08
CA LEU A 256 3.04 0.78 -13.75
C LEU A 256 3.76 -0.49 -14.18
N LEU A 257 4.90 -0.32 -14.79
CA LEU A 257 5.79 -1.44 -15.06
C LEU A 257 6.51 -1.85 -13.78
N GLY A 258 6.65 -3.13 -13.57
CA GLY A 258 7.29 -3.69 -12.39
C GLY A 258 8.27 -4.80 -12.74
N ARG A 259 8.81 -5.41 -11.71
CA ARG A 259 9.58 -6.64 -11.80
C ARG A 259 8.70 -7.73 -12.38
N PRO A 260 9.15 -8.50 -13.38
CA PRO A 260 8.37 -9.62 -13.90
C PRO A 260 7.98 -10.60 -12.79
N PHE A 261 6.74 -11.05 -12.82
CA PHE A 261 6.22 -12.03 -11.87
C PHE A 261 5.68 -13.24 -12.61
N ILE A 262 6.15 -14.42 -12.25
CA ILE A 262 5.71 -15.69 -12.79
C ILE A 262 4.95 -16.42 -11.68
N ASP A 263 3.64 -16.41 -11.75
CA ASP A 263 2.78 -17.16 -10.85
C ASP A 263 2.46 -18.53 -11.46
N TRP A 264 3.10 -19.55 -10.92
CA TRP A 264 2.90 -20.89 -11.46
C TRP A 264 1.57 -21.48 -10.94
N PRO A 265 0.82 -22.19 -11.79
CA PRO A 265 -0.37 -22.91 -11.36
C PRO A 265 -0.08 -23.86 -10.19
N PHE A 266 -1.12 -24.18 -9.42
CA PHE A 266 -1.00 -25.11 -8.29
C PHE A 266 -0.47 -26.47 -8.74
N ILE A 267 0.60 -26.94 -8.10
CA ILE A 267 1.29 -28.18 -8.37
C ILE A 267 0.73 -29.26 -7.44
N GLY A 268 -0.14 -30.11 -7.94
CA GLY A 268 -0.81 -31.18 -7.17
C GLY A 268 -0.18 -32.56 -7.38
N THR A 269 0.63 -32.75 -8.42
CA THR A 269 1.21 -34.05 -8.79
C THR A 269 2.65 -33.92 -9.26
N VAL A 270 3.38 -35.04 -9.28
CA VAL A 270 4.74 -35.10 -9.87
C VAL A 270 4.72 -34.77 -11.36
N ALA A 271 3.62 -35.11 -12.07
CA ALA A 271 3.48 -34.75 -13.48
C ALA A 271 3.43 -33.22 -13.67
N ASP A 272 2.79 -32.48 -12.79
CA ASP A 272 2.77 -31.02 -12.85
C ASP A 272 4.18 -30.44 -12.67
N ILE A 273 5.03 -31.06 -11.82
CA ILE A 273 6.44 -30.68 -11.69
C ILE A 273 7.17 -30.83 -13.00
N GLU A 274 6.97 -31.97 -13.73
CA GLU A 274 7.59 -32.20 -15.02
C GLU A 274 7.13 -31.21 -16.09
N ASP A 275 5.85 -30.80 -16.02
CA ASP A 275 5.30 -29.78 -16.92
C ASP A 275 5.93 -28.42 -16.61
N CYS A 276 6.03 -28.01 -15.32
CA CYS A 276 6.74 -26.80 -14.91
C CYS A 276 8.19 -26.79 -15.40
N ILE A 277 8.91 -27.90 -15.26
CA ILE A 277 10.31 -28.01 -15.73
C ILE A 277 10.39 -27.81 -17.24
N ARG A 278 9.44 -28.36 -17.99
CA ARG A 278 9.42 -28.27 -19.46
C ARG A 278 9.14 -26.83 -19.92
N GLU A 279 8.24 -26.14 -19.26
CA GLU A 279 7.72 -24.82 -19.67
C GLU A 279 8.50 -23.65 -19.12
N TYR A 280 9.24 -23.86 -18.02
CA TYR A 280 9.89 -22.76 -17.28
C TYR A 280 10.73 -21.85 -18.20
N TYR A 281 11.57 -22.41 -19.05
CA TYR A 281 12.46 -21.60 -19.90
C TYR A 281 11.69 -20.73 -20.89
N THR A 282 10.60 -21.24 -21.44
CA THR A 282 9.75 -20.46 -22.36
C THR A 282 9.11 -19.28 -21.64
N VAL A 283 8.51 -19.51 -20.46
CA VAL A 283 7.90 -18.45 -19.65
C VAL A 283 8.94 -17.43 -19.17
N TYR A 284 10.13 -17.91 -18.80
CA TYR A 284 11.24 -17.04 -18.42
C TYR A 284 11.71 -16.16 -19.59
N GLU A 285 11.92 -16.73 -20.78
CA GLU A 285 12.32 -15.99 -21.98
C GLU A 285 11.26 -14.96 -22.39
N ASP A 286 9.98 -15.29 -22.29
CA ASP A 286 8.88 -14.36 -22.53
C ASP A 286 8.92 -13.19 -21.53
N SER A 287 9.18 -13.47 -20.26
CA SER A 287 9.28 -12.43 -19.22
C SER A 287 10.48 -11.51 -19.46
N GLN A 288 11.63 -12.03 -19.92
CA GLN A 288 12.81 -11.22 -20.25
C GLN A 288 12.57 -10.40 -21.52
N SER A 289 11.93 -10.97 -22.53
CA SER A 289 11.56 -10.25 -23.75
C SER A 289 10.61 -9.08 -23.44
N HIS A 290 9.65 -9.29 -22.53
CA HIS A 290 8.78 -8.22 -22.05
C HIS A 290 9.57 -7.11 -21.35
N ALA A 291 10.52 -7.48 -20.46
CA ALA A 291 11.36 -6.53 -19.75
C ALA A 291 12.21 -5.68 -20.71
N GLU A 292 12.81 -6.30 -21.72
CA GLU A 292 13.58 -5.61 -22.76
C GLU A 292 12.70 -4.67 -23.59
N GLN A 293 11.54 -5.15 -24.05
CA GLN A 293 10.60 -4.36 -24.86
C GLN A 293 10.14 -3.09 -24.14
N HIS A 294 9.97 -3.15 -22.82
CA HIS A 294 9.53 -2.03 -22.00
C HIS A 294 10.68 -1.29 -21.31
N SER A 295 11.95 -1.60 -21.66
CA SER A 295 13.14 -0.95 -21.12
C SER A 295 13.18 -0.97 -19.58
N ILE A 296 12.76 -2.06 -18.97
CA ILE A 296 12.84 -2.24 -17.52
C ILE A 296 14.32 -2.29 -17.11
N PRO A 297 14.74 -1.55 -16.06
CA PRO A 297 16.13 -1.54 -15.62
C PRO A 297 16.66 -2.94 -15.26
N ALA A 298 17.93 -3.21 -15.57
CA ALA A 298 18.55 -4.52 -15.40
C ALA A 298 18.46 -5.06 -13.95
N GLU A 299 18.53 -4.17 -12.96
CA GLU A 299 18.43 -4.50 -11.54
C GLU A 299 17.05 -5.03 -11.12
N ILE A 300 16.01 -4.76 -11.92
CA ILE A 300 14.66 -5.26 -11.66
C ILE A 300 14.14 -6.22 -12.74
N CYS A 301 14.98 -6.61 -13.71
CA CYS A 301 14.61 -7.61 -14.71
C CYS A 301 14.56 -9.04 -14.16
N LYS A 302 15.27 -9.34 -13.06
CA LYS A 302 15.26 -10.68 -12.47
C LYS A 302 13.89 -10.97 -11.87
N PRO A 303 13.13 -11.97 -12.41
CA PRO A 303 11.73 -12.17 -12.04
C PRO A 303 11.55 -12.72 -10.63
N LEU A 304 10.35 -12.51 -10.07
CA LEU A 304 9.81 -13.28 -8.95
C LEU A 304 9.09 -14.51 -9.53
N VAL A 305 9.27 -15.66 -8.92
CA VAL A 305 8.55 -16.88 -9.31
C VAL A 305 7.87 -17.44 -8.07
N ARG A 306 6.54 -17.59 -8.11
CA ARG A 306 5.77 -18.22 -7.05
C ARG A 306 5.36 -19.62 -7.44
N PHE A 307 5.77 -20.61 -6.63
CA PHE A 307 5.29 -21.97 -6.72
C PHE A 307 4.33 -22.28 -5.58
N GLN A 308 3.16 -22.83 -5.92
CA GLN A 308 2.17 -23.31 -4.96
C GLN A 308 2.04 -24.82 -5.13
N TYR A 309 2.30 -25.60 -4.09
CA TYR A 309 2.35 -27.06 -4.22
C TYR A 309 1.70 -27.76 -3.02
N ASP A 310 1.25 -29.01 -3.28
CA ASP A 310 0.72 -29.89 -2.23
C ASP A 310 1.85 -30.36 -1.32
N HIS A 311 1.62 -30.39 -0.01
CA HIS A 311 2.60 -30.82 1.01
C HIS A 311 3.25 -32.18 0.68
N SER A 312 2.52 -33.11 0.10
CA SER A 312 3.04 -34.43 -0.28
C SER A 312 4.18 -34.38 -1.29
N LEU A 313 4.35 -33.24 -1.99
CA LEU A 313 5.38 -33.02 -3.01
C LEU A 313 6.63 -32.28 -2.49
N SER A 314 6.72 -32.01 -1.18
CA SER A 314 7.84 -31.24 -0.59
C SER A 314 9.22 -31.85 -0.96
N GLY A 315 9.32 -33.18 -1.07
CA GLY A 315 10.55 -33.89 -1.46
C GLY A 315 10.94 -33.66 -2.93
N ASP A 316 9.99 -33.39 -3.82
CA ASP A 316 10.21 -33.18 -5.24
C ASP A 316 10.34 -31.68 -5.62
N ALA A 317 9.83 -30.78 -4.79
CA ALA A 317 9.85 -29.33 -5.04
C ALA A 317 11.27 -28.76 -5.22
N HIS A 318 12.29 -29.36 -4.57
CA HIS A 318 13.69 -28.96 -4.74
C HIS A 318 14.21 -29.07 -6.19
N ARG A 319 13.55 -29.86 -7.04
CA ARG A 319 13.89 -29.98 -8.47
C ARG A 319 13.59 -28.66 -9.21
N LEU A 320 12.50 -27.99 -8.85
CA LEU A 320 12.14 -26.69 -9.40
C LEU A 320 13.08 -25.60 -8.90
N GLU A 321 13.45 -25.62 -7.62
CA GLU A 321 14.44 -24.69 -7.06
C GLU A 321 15.78 -24.80 -7.79
N LYS A 322 16.23 -26.04 -8.05
CA LYS A 322 17.46 -26.29 -8.81
C LYS A 322 17.35 -25.82 -10.26
N LEU A 323 16.17 -25.97 -10.90
CA LEU A 323 15.91 -25.50 -12.25
C LEU A 323 16.00 -23.98 -12.34
N VAL A 324 15.32 -23.29 -11.43
CA VAL A 324 15.29 -21.82 -11.39
C VAL A 324 16.67 -21.25 -11.06
N GLY A 325 17.38 -21.87 -10.09
CA GLY A 325 18.73 -21.47 -9.69
C GLY A 325 18.83 -19.97 -9.40
N ASP A 326 19.81 -19.32 -10.04
CA ASP A 326 20.05 -17.87 -9.90
C ASP A 326 19.26 -17.00 -10.89
N SER A 327 18.47 -17.61 -11.79
CA SER A 327 17.74 -16.85 -12.83
C SER A 327 16.56 -16.03 -12.28
N ALA A 328 15.97 -16.44 -11.15
CA ALA A 328 14.83 -15.78 -10.53
C ALA A 328 14.92 -15.78 -8.99
N TYR A 329 14.00 -15.07 -8.35
CA TYR A 329 13.76 -15.15 -6.92
C TYR A 329 12.55 -16.05 -6.66
N THR A 330 12.72 -17.19 -6.00
CA THR A 330 11.66 -18.16 -5.75
C THR A 330 10.92 -17.91 -4.44
N PHE A 331 9.61 -18.06 -4.50
CA PHE A 331 8.71 -18.04 -3.35
C PHE A 331 7.89 -19.32 -3.35
N TRP A 332 7.82 -19.96 -2.20
CA TRP A 332 7.13 -21.22 -2.02
C TRP A 332 5.91 -21.04 -1.14
N LYS A 333 4.78 -21.60 -1.57
CA LYS A 333 3.57 -21.73 -0.76
C LYS A 333 3.16 -23.19 -0.73
N GLU A 334 3.38 -23.81 0.42
CA GLU A 334 2.98 -25.17 0.70
C GLU A 334 1.54 -25.21 1.16
N HIS A 335 0.74 -26.07 0.58
CA HIS A 335 -0.64 -26.30 0.98
C HIS A 335 -0.71 -27.62 1.76
N ALA A 336 -1.05 -27.55 3.05
CA ALA A 336 -1.34 -28.73 3.86
C ALA A 336 -2.53 -29.51 3.29
N PRO A 337 -2.57 -30.85 3.46
CA PRO A 337 -3.76 -31.62 3.13
C PRO A 337 -4.97 -31.03 3.85
N LYS A 338 -6.04 -30.79 3.11
CA LYS A 338 -7.31 -30.34 3.71
C LYS A 338 -7.82 -31.47 4.63
N ASP A 339 -7.59 -31.35 5.91
CA ASP A 339 -8.42 -32.07 6.89
C ASP A 339 -9.84 -31.53 6.76
N ASN A 340 -10.80 -32.41 6.48
CA ASN A 340 -12.19 -32.07 6.15
C ASN A 340 -12.97 -31.33 7.27
N ASN A 341 -12.29 -30.76 8.27
CA ASN A 341 -12.90 -30.16 9.46
C ASN A 341 -12.30 -28.81 9.92
N GLU A 342 -11.40 -28.16 9.17
CA GLU A 342 -10.87 -26.85 9.59
C GLU A 342 -10.81 -25.86 8.44
N GLU A 343 -11.25 -24.64 8.72
CA GLU A 343 -11.20 -23.46 7.85
C GLU A 343 -9.75 -23.13 7.45
N ASP A 344 -9.54 -22.68 6.21
CA ASP A 344 -8.28 -22.41 5.55
C ASP A 344 -7.28 -21.63 6.44
N SER A 345 -6.38 -22.32 7.12
CA SER A 345 -5.19 -21.70 7.70
C SER A 345 -4.08 -21.66 6.66
N VAL A 346 -3.72 -20.48 6.20
CA VAL A 346 -2.58 -20.26 5.31
C VAL A 346 -1.29 -20.50 6.12
N VAL A 347 -0.68 -21.65 5.94
CA VAL A 347 0.65 -21.93 6.50
C VAL A 347 1.70 -21.34 5.54
N VAL A 348 2.31 -20.23 5.94
CA VAL A 348 3.50 -19.70 5.27
C VAL A 348 4.67 -20.58 5.68
N SER A 349 5.15 -21.44 4.77
CA SER A 349 6.30 -22.30 5.01
C SER A 349 7.61 -21.50 4.98
N GLY A 350 8.02 -21.08 6.14
CA GLY A 350 9.41 -21.00 6.54
C GLY A 350 9.44 -21.58 7.92
N ASN A 351 9.87 -22.83 8.09
CA ASN A 351 9.86 -23.64 9.29
C ASN A 351 8.65 -23.38 10.19
N ASN A 352 7.95 -24.41 10.64
CA ASN A 352 6.92 -24.28 11.70
C ASN A 352 7.56 -23.64 12.94
N VAL A 353 7.74 -22.34 12.89
CA VAL A 353 8.27 -21.55 13.99
C VAL A 353 7.03 -21.16 14.76
N THR A 354 6.65 -22.00 15.70
CA THR A 354 5.76 -21.55 16.76
C THR A 354 6.46 -20.41 17.48
N MET A 355 5.73 -19.47 18.03
CA MET A 355 6.30 -18.38 18.82
C MET A 355 7.22 -18.96 19.94
N GLU A 356 6.89 -20.15 20.48
CA GLU A 356 7.71 -20.91 21.42
C GLU A 356 9.04 -21.39 20.81
N SER A 357 9.05 -21.84 19.54
CA SER A 357 10.29 -22.24 18.85
C SER A 357 11.16 -21.04 18.46
N LEU A 358 10.57 -19.88 18.20
CA LEU A 358 11.29 -18.62 18.03
C LEU A 358 12.00 -18.21 19.33
N LEU A 359 11.30 -18.26 20.46
CA LEU A 359 11.88 -17.92 21.76
C LEU A 359 13.04 -18.84 22.16
N THR A 360 12.96 -20.12 21.80
CA THR A 360 14.06 -21.08 22.08
C THR A 360 15.25 -20.91 21.14
N SER A 361 15.08 -20.29 19.97
CA SER A 361 16.14 -20.07 18.99
C SER A 361 16.82 -18.71 19.10
N VAL A 362 16.26 -17.75 19.85
CA VAL A 362 16.82 -16.42 20.06
C VAL A 362 17.72 -16.45 21.30
N GLU A 363 19.00 -16.13 21.16
CA GLU A 363 19.86 -15.80 22.28
C GLU A 363 19.41 -14.45 22.87
N CYS A 364 18.57 -14.48 23.87
CA CYS A 364 18.13 -13.32 24.62
C CYS A 364 18.41 -13.50 26.10
N GLU A 365 18.46 -12.40 26.85
CA GLU A 365 18.60 -12.44 28.31
C GLU A 365 17.37 -13.15 28.91
N GLU A 366 17.60 -13.85 30.05
CA GLU A 366 16.60 -14.73 30.66
C GLU A 366 15.33 -13.98 31.07
N ASP A 367 15.44 -12.74 31.51
CA ASP A 367 14.32 -11.86 31.85
C ASP A 367 13.46 -11.50 30.63
N VAL A 368 14.09 -11.24 29.46
CA VAL A 368 13.38 -10.99 28.20
C VAL A 368 12.61 -12.23 27.77
N ARG A 369 13.20 -13.41 27.93
CA ARG A 369 12.55 -14.69 27.64
C ARG A 369 11.31 -14.92 28.51
N GLN A 370 11.41 -14.70 29.80
CA GLN A 370 10.31 -14.86 30.75
C GLN A 370 9.13 -13.90 30.44
N VAL A 371 9.43 -12.66 30.06
CA VAL A 371 8.40 -11.70 29.64
C VAL A 371 7.69 -12.20 28.37
N ALA A 372 8.45 -12.65 27.38
CA ALA A 372 7.87 -13.14 26.13
C ALA A 372 7.01 -14.41 26.34
N GLU A 373 7.43 -15.34 27.19
CA GLU A 373 6.64 -16.52 27.56
C GLU A 373 5.33 -16.14 28.27
N ARG A 374 5.37 -15.15 29.17
CA ARG A 374 4.16 -14.63 29.83
C ARG A 374 3.19 -13.99 28.83
N LEU A 375 3.68 -13.18 27.89
CA LEU A 375 2.87 -12.55 26.86
C LEU A 375 2.21 -13.57 25.93
N ILE A 376 2.93 -14.63 25.54
CA ILE A 376 2.40 -15.70 24.68
C ILE A 376 1.34 -16.52 25.40
N SER A 377 1.56 -16.84 26.68
CA SER A 377 0.61 -17.64 27.46
C SER A 377 -0.58 -16.85 28.01
N SER A 378 -0.54 -15.52 27.93
CA SER A 378 -1.63 -14.66 28.38
C SER A 378 -2.76 -14.62 27.35
N GLY A 379 -4.00 -14.69 27.80
CA GLY A 379 -5.17 -14.49 26.94
C GLY A 379 -5.33 -13.03 26.47
N ASP A 380 -4.60 -12.09 27.07
CA ASP A 380 -4.54 -10.67 26.73
C ASP A 380 -3.13 -10.13 26.92
N PRO A 381 -2.30 -10.13 25.86
CA PRO A 381 -0.93 -9.64 25.90
C PRO A 381 -0.79 -8.18 26.32
N TYR A 382 -1.77 -7.35 26.02
CA TYR A 382 -1.72 -5.92 26.37
C TYR A 382 -1.87 -5.68 27.88
N GLU A 383 -2.83 -6.34 28.52
CA GLU A 383 -3.01 -6.24 29.97
C GLU A 383 -1.83 -6.89 30.73
N GLU A 384 -1.23 -7.96 30.17
CA GLU A 384 -0.05 -8.59 30.74
C GLU A 384 1.20 -7.67 30.68
N LEU A 385 1.41 -6.99 29.54
CA LEU A 385 2.50 -6.01 29.39
C LEU A 385 2.33 -4.83 30.36
N LYS A 386 1.11 -4.37 30.55
CA LYS A 386 0.79 -3.29 31.50
C LYS A 386 1.05 -3.71 32.95
N ARG A 387 0.73 -4.96 33.30
CA ARG A 387 1.01 -5.53 34.60
C ARG A 387 2.52 -5.62 34.86
N TRP A 388 3.28 -6.12 33.89
CA TRP A 388 4.73 -6.22 33.95
C TRP A 388 5.38 -4.83 34.14
N ASN A 389 4.98 -3.81 33.41
CA ASN A 389 5.49 -2.44 33.57
C ASN A 389 5.23 -1.90 34.99
N ASN A 390 4.11 -2.21 35.61
CA ASN A 390 3.80 -1.79 36.98
C ASN A 390 4.67 -2.54 38.00
N GLU A 391 4.93 -3.84 37.81
CA GLU A 391 5.82 -4.65 38.67
C GLU A 391 7.25 -4.08 38.66
N GLN A 392 7.78 -3.69 37.48
CA GLN A 392 9.11 -3.09 37.36
C GLN A 392 9.21 -1.69 38.02
N ALA A 393 8.10 -0.93 38.03
CA ALA A 393 8.05 0.37 38.69
C ALA A 393 8.08 0.24 40.22
N ASP A 394 7.50 -0.82 40.78
CA ASP A 394 7.49 -1.07 42.24
C ASP A 394 8.82 -1.63 42.75
N GLU A 395 9.59 -2.34 41.92
CA GLU A 395 10.93 -2.86 42.29
C GLU A 395 12.03 -1.80 42.22
N SER A 396 11.75 -0.62 41.64
CA SER A 396 12.70 0.50 41.54
C SER A 396 12.62 1.52 42.69
N HIS A 397 11.82 1.23 43.73
CA HIS A 397 11.69 1.98 44.97
C HIS A 397 12.17 1.13 46.17
#